data_950a588b2e6fa1fad5ba31923ca2aece
#
_entry.id   950a588b2e6fa1fad5ba31923ca2aece
#
_cell.length_a   1.000
_cell.length_b   1.000
_cell.length_c   1.000
_cell.angle_alpha   90.00
_cell.angle_beta   90.00
_cell.angle_gamma   90.00
#
_symmetry.space_group_name_H-M   'P 1'
#
loop_
_entity.id
_entity.type
_entity.pdbx_description
1 polymer ?
#
loop_
_entity_poly.entity_id
_entity_poly.type
_entity_poly.pdbx_seq_one_letter_code
_entity_poly.pdbx_strand_id
1 'polypeptide(L)' 'MMLPKDPNDKATAFLEIRAGTGGDEAAIFSGDLFRMYQKYTQSQGWQVEVLSANEGEHGGYKEIIARVSG' A
#
# COMPACT_ATOMS: atom_id res chain seq x y z
N MET A 1 9.28 4.77 0.50
CA MET A 1 9.14 4.02 1.76
C MET A 1 10.00 2.78 1.73
N MET A 2 10.58 2.47 2.84
CA MET A 2 11.46 1.33 2.93
C MET A 2 10.84 0.28 3.85
N LEU A 3 10.69 -0.93 3.34
CA LEU A 3 10.21 -2.02 4.17
C LEU A 3 11.36 -2.53 5.03
N PRO A 4 11.11 -2.74 6.32
CA PRO A 4 12.16 -3.28 7.18
C PRO A 4 12.49 -4.70 6.78
N LYS A 5 13.75 -5.04 6.90
CA LYS A 5 14.21 -6.39 6.68
C LYS A 5 14.81 -6.93 7.95
N ASP A 6 14.24 -8.01 8.41
CA ASP A 6 14.81 -8.73 9.53
C ASP A 6 15.15 -10.13 9.02
N PRO A 7 16.43 -10.50 8.96
CA PRO A 7 16.80 -11.79 8.42
C PRO A 7 16.33 -12.97 9.28
N ASN A 8 15.94 -12.71 10.50
CA ASN A 8 15.45 -13.75 11.38
C ASN A 8 13.94 -13.79 11.44
N ASP A 9 13.30 -13.00 10.63
CA ASP A 9 11.86 -12.83 10.71
C ASP A 9 11.23 -13.10 9.35
N LYS A 10 10.01 -13.53 9.39
CA LYS A 10 9.18 -13.57 8.20
C LYS A 10 8.73 -12.14 8.00
N ALA A 11 9.57 -11.34 7.46
CA ALA A 11 9.43 -9.91 7.37
C ALA A 11 7.97 -9.50 7.16
N THR A 12 7.37 -8.94 8.18
CA THR A 12 6.05 -8.36 8.08
C THR A 12 6.18 -6.86 8.22
N ALA A 13 5.59 -6.14 7.31
CA ALA A 13 5.64 -4.68 7.33
C ALA A 13 4.26 -4.14 7.00
N PHE A 14 4.01 -2.92 7.44
CA PHE A 14 2.78 -2.24 7.13
C PHE A 14 3.06 -1.16 6.08
N LEU A 15 2.24 -1.15 5.05
CA LEU A 15 2.29 -0.14 4.01
C LEU A 15 1.11 0.79 4.24
N GLU A 16 1.40 2.07 4.42
CA GLU A 16 0.38 3.06 4.66
C GLU A 16 0.53 4.17 3.63
N ILE A 17 -0.53 4.42 2.89
CA ILE A 17 -0.55 5.46 1.87
C ILE A 17 -1.71 6.38 2.17
N ARG A 18 -1.43 7.68 2.26
CA ARG A 18 -2.44 8.69 2.53
C ARG A 18 -2.38 9.79 1.49
N ALA A 19 -3.53 10.14 0.96
CA ALA A 19 -3.62 11.22 0.00
C ALA A 19 -3.53 12.59 0.67
N GLY A 20 -3.83 12.66 1.95
CA GLY A 20 -3.79 13.93 2.66
C GLY A 20 -4.88 14.86 2.16
N THR A 21 -4.51 16.13 1.95
CA THR A 21 -5.45 17.15 1.51
C THR A 21 -5.44 17.35 0.01
N GLY A 22 -4.85 16.44 -0.75
CA GLY A 22 -4.66 16.61 -2.19
C GLY A 22 -5.90 16.40 -3.05
N GLY A 23 -7.02 16.00 -2.46
CA GLY A 23 -8.26 15.82 -3.21
C GLY A 23 -8.24 14.60 -4.11
N ASP A 24 -9.04 14.67 -5.18
CA ASP A 24 -9.27 13.51 -6.05
C ASP A 24 -8.02 13.05 -6.77
N GLU A 25 -7.20 13.98 -7.22
CA GLU A 25 -5.97 13.63 -7.93
C GLU A 25 -5.02 12.86 -7.02
N ALA A 26 -4.91 13.30 -5.78
CA ALA A 26 -4.05 12.62 -4.82
C ALA A 26 -4.57 11.24 -4.49
N ALA A 27 -5.89 11.09 -4.40
CA ALA A 27 -6.49 9.78 -4.15
C ALA A 27 -6.23 8.83 -5.31
N ILE A 28 -6.36 9.31 -6.54
CA ILE A 28 -6.09 8.50 -7.73
C ILE A 28 -4.62 8.11 -7.77
N PHE A 29 -3.73 9.05 -7.49
CA PHE A 29 -2.31 8.75 -7.43
C PHE A 29 -1.99 7.70 -6.37
N SER A 30 -2.65 7.80 -5.21
CA SER A 30 -2.48 6.80 -4.15
C SER A 30 -2.90 5.41 -4.62
N GLY A 31 -3.98 5.33 -5.39
CA GLY A 31 -4.43 4.06 -5.95
C GLY A 31 -3.41 3.49 -6.92
N ASP A 32 -2.85 4.32 -7.78
CA ASP A 32 -1.84 3.88 -8.73
C ASP A 32 -0.58 3.43 -7.99
N LEU A 33 -0.19 4.16 -6.97
CA LEU A 33 0.99 3.83 -6.17
C LEU A 33 0.80 2.49 -5.47
N PHE A 34 -0.38 2.28 -4.89
CA PHE A 34 -0.67 1.01 -4.21
C PHE A 34 -0.63 -0.16 -5.19
N ARG A 35 -1.19 0.04 -6.39
CA ARG A 35 -1.18 -1.00 -7.41
C ARG A 35 0.24 -1.35 -7.82
N MET A 36 1.10 -0.36 -7.91
CA MET A 36 2.50 -0.58 -8.22
C MET A 36 3.18 -1.42 -7.15
N TYR A 37 2.93 -1.10 -5.88
CA TYR A 37 3.47 -1.88 -4.78
C TYR A 37 2.92 -3.30 -4.76
N GLN A 38 1.65 -3.48 -5.07
CA GLN A 38 1.08 -4.82 -5.15
C GLN A 38 1.80 -5.67 -6.19
N LYS A 39 2.05 -5.11 -7.36
CA LYS A 39 2.76 -5.84 -8.41
C LYS A 39 4.17 -6.17 -7.97
N TYR A 40 4.83 -5.23 -7.33
CA TYR A 40 6.18 -5.45 -6.86
C TYR A 40 6.23 -6.57 -5.83
N THR A 41 5.33 -6.55 -4.86
CA THR A 41 5.31 -7.58 -3.82
C THR A 41 4.98 -8.95 -4.39
N GLN A 42 4.10 -9.00 -5.39
CA GLN A 42 3.80 -10.25 -6.05
C GLN A 42 5.02 -10.81 -6.77
N SER A 43 5.79 -9.94 -7.40
CA SER A 43 7.01 -10.38 -8.10
C SER A 43 8.05 -10.93 -7.14
N GLN A 44 8.00 -10.51 -5.87
CA GLN A 44 8.89 -11.01 -4.85
C GLN A 44 8.33 -12.25 -4.12
N GLY A 45 7.13 -12.67 -4.47
CA GLY A 45 6.48 -13.78 -3.80
C GLY A 45 5.90 -13.44 -2.44
N TRP A 46 5.74 -12.15 -2.17
CA TRP A 46 5.18 -11.69 -0.90
C TRP A 46 3.66 -11.61 -0.98
N GLN A 47 3.03 -11.56 0.18
CA GLN A 47 1.59 -11.43 0.27
C GLN A 47 1.21 -10.06 0.79
N VAL A 48 0.09 -9.55 0.28
CA VAL A 48 -0.44 -8.26 0.69
C VAL A 48 -1.87 -8.47 1.17
N GLU A 49 -2.15 -7.98 2.37
CA GLU A 49 -3.48 -8.01 2.94
C GLU A 49 -3.93 -6.60 3.25
N VAL A 50 -5.03 -6.17 2.65
CA VAL A 50 -5.57 -4.85 2.92
C VAL A 50 -6.30 -4.89 4.26
N LEU A 51 -5.84 -4.07 5.19
CA LEU A 51 -6.43 -4.00 6.52
C LEU A 51 -7.50 -2.92 6.61
N SER A 52 -7.29 -1.83 5.89
CA SER A 52 -8.21 -0.71 5.91
C SER A 52 -8.07 0.05 4.61
N ALA A 53 -9.18 0.48 4.06
CA ALA A 53 -9.16 1.27 2.84
C ALA A 53 -10.28 2.28 2.88
N ASN A 54 -9.96 3.52 2.52
CA ASN A 54 -10.93 4.60 2.41
C ASN A 54 -10.84 5.11 0.98
N GLU A 55 -11.81 4.75 0.16
CA GLU A 55 -11.76 5.04 -1.27
C GLU A 55 -12.08 6.50 -1.55
N GLY A 56 -11.47 7.03 -2.61
CA GLY A 56 -11.77 8.35 -3.09
C GLY A 56 -13.09 8.37 -3.85
N GLU A 57 -13.73 9.53 -3.91
CA GLU A 57 -15.02 9.67 -4.58
C GLU A 57 -14.91 9.42 -6.08
N HIS A 58 -13.78 9.73 -6.66
CA HIS A 58 -13.58 9.58 -8.11
C HIS A 58 -12.52 8.53 -8.42
N GLY A 59 -12.33 7.57 -7.52
CA GLY A 59 -11.37 6.50 -7.68
C GLY A 59 -10.16 6.67 -6.78
N GLY A 60 -9.35 5.63 -6.72
CA GLY A 60 -8.19 5.62 -5.86
C GLY A 60 -8.53 5.50 -4.40
N TYR A 61 -7.60 5.90 -3.55
CA TYR A 61 -7.76 5.80 -2.10
C TYR A 61 -7.38 7.10 -1.42
N LYS A 62 -8.24 7.58 -0.52
CA LYS A 62 -7.87 8.66 0.38
C LYS A 62 -6.85 8.15 1.41
N GLU A 63 -7.01 6.89 1.80
CA GLU A 63 -6.08 6.23 2.68
C GLU A 63 -6.18 4.73 2.43
N ILE A 64 -5.04 4.05 2.45
CA ILE A 64 -5.06 2.59 2.41
C ILE A 64 -3.93 2.08 3.30
N ILE A 65 -4.24 1.08 4.10
CA ILE A 65 -3.29 0.44 4.99
C ILE A 65 -3.31 -1.05 4.67
N ALA A 66 -2.15 -1.59 4.43
CA ALA A 66 -2.01 -2.99 4.08
C ALA A 66 -0.86 -3.61 4.87
N ARG A 67 -0.98 -4.91 5.08
CA ARG A 67 0.09 -5.68 5.68
C ARG A 67 0.78 -6.49 4.60
N VAL A 68 2.08 -6.38 4.53
CA VAL A 68 2.90 -7.10 3.57
C VAL A 68 3.73 -8.12 4.32
N SER A 69 3.65 -9.38 3.90
CA SER A 69 4.41 -10.46 4.52
C SER A 69 5.08 -11.32 3.46
N GLY A 70 6.27 -11.75 3.76
CA GLY A 70 7.05 -12.52 2.80
C GLY A 70 7.53 -13.85 3.31
#